data_450e6697c353206fc1e7a209f830136d
#
_entry.id   450e6697c353206fc1e7a209f830136d
#
_cell.length_a   1.000
_cell.length_b   1.000
_cell.length_c   1.000
_cell.angle_alpha   90.00
_cell.angle_beta   90.00
_cell.angle_gamma   90.00
#
_symmetry.space_group_name_H-M   'P 1'
#
loop_
_entity.id
_entity.type
_entity.pdbx_description
1 polymer ?
#
loop_
_entity_poly.entity_id
_entity_poly.type
_entity_poly.pdbx_seq_one_letter_code
_entity_poly.pdbx_strand_id
1 'polypeptide(L)'
;YEYVEDDKYDAHLKSRLEYLANGPTVAFAGIKAAMQNSLTNSLSDQLQLEAKLQKKCGNTRDFKEGVIAFHEKRNPKFEGR
;
A
#
# COMPACT_ATOMS: atom_id res chain seq x y z
N TYR A 1 1.07 13.65 7.79
CA TYR A 1 0.86 14.92 7.10
C TYR A 1 2.18 15.59 6.82
N GLU A 2 2.29 16.18 5.65
CA GLU A 2 3.47 16.91 5.24
C GLU A 2 3.12 18.36 4.90
N TYR A 3 3.99 19.28 5.33
CA TYR A 3 3.92 20.67 4.90
C TYR A 3 4.84 20.87 3.70
N VAL A 4 4.34 21.46 2.63
CA VAL A 4 5.10 21.74 1.42
C VAL A 4 4.91 23.22 1.06
N GLU A 5 6.02 23.91 0.82
CA GLU A 5 6.00 25.29 0.37
C GLU A 5 5.36 25.39 -1.03
N ASP A 6 4.65 26.49 -1.30
CA ASP A 6 3.89 26.66 -2.55
C ASP A 6 4.76 26.50 -3.81
N ASP A 7 5.99 26.99 -3.78
CA ASP A 7 6.93 26.90 -4.92
C ASP A 7 7.43 25.49 -5.19
N LYS A 8 7.26 24.57 -4.23
CA LYS A 8 7.68 23.15 -4.34
C LYS A 8 6.51 22.19 -4.46
N TYR A 9 5.28 22.70 -4.43
CA TYR A 9 4.09 21.86 -4.35
C TYR A 9 3.95 20.93 -5.56
N ASP A 10 4.08 21.44 -6.77
CA ASP A 10 3.89 20.64 -7.98
C ASP A 10 4.93 19.51 -8.09
N ALA A 11 6.19 19.79 -7.80
CA ALA A 11 7.26 18.78 -7.81
C ALA A 11 7.02 17.71 -6.74
N HIS A 12 6.59 18.13 -5.55
CA HIS A 12 6.30 17.23 -4.45
C HIS A 12 5.10 16.33 -4.77
N LEU A 13 4.04 16.92 -5.33
CA LEU A 13 2.85 16.18 -5.73
C LEU A 13 3.20 15.12 -6.78
N LYS A 14 3.96 15.49 -7.80
CA LYS A 14 4.41 14.55 -8.83
C LYS A 14 5.21 13.40 -8.22
N SER A 15 6.15 13.70 -7.33
CA SER A 15 6.95 12.69 -6.64
C SER A 15 6.09 11.72 -5.85
N ARG A 16 5.08 12.21 -5.14
CA ARG A 16 4.15 11.37 -4.38
C ARG A 16 3.29 10.50 -5.26
N LEU A 17 2.80 11.04 -6.38
CA LEU A 17 2.00 10.26 -7.33
C LEU A 17 2.83 9.15 -7.96
N GLU A 18 4.08 9.41 -8.31
CA GLU A 18 4.98 8.38 -8.83
C GLU A 18 5.28 7.30 -7.80
N TYR A 19 5.49 7.69 -6.55
CA TYR A 19 5.70 6.75 -5.47
C TYR A 19 4.50 5.80 -5.31
N LEU A 20 3.28 6.35 -5.31
CA LEU A 20 2.07 5.54 -5.17
C LEU A 20 1.81 4.67 -6.40
N ALA A 21 2.04 5.21 -7.60
CA ALA A 21 1.83 4.47 -8.85
C ALA A 21 2.79 3.30 -8.99
N ASN A 22 4.02 3.43 -8.49
CA ASN A 22 5.04 2.38 -8.56
C ASN A 22 5.08 1.49 -7.32
N GLY A 23 4.15 1.67 -6.39
CA GLY A 23 4.06 0.88 -5.18
C GLY A 23 3.22 -0.38 -5.34
N PRO A 24 3.10 -1.17 -4.26
CA PRO A 24 2.28 -2.39 -4.28
C PRO A 24 0.79 -2.01 -4.17
N THR A 25 0.17 -1.68 -5.29
CA THR A 25 -1.19 -1.12 -5.32
C THR A 25 -2.27 -2.06 -4.79
N VAL A 26 -2.07 -3.38 -4.86
CA VAL A 26 -2.99 -4.33 -4.22
C VAL A 26 -2.98 -4.15 -2.70
N ALA A 27 -1.80 -3.98 -2.11
CA ALA A 27 -1.69 -3.71 -0.67
C ALA A 27 -2.31 -2.36 -0.30
N PHE A 28 -2.09 -1.32 -1.11
CA PHE A 28 -2.70 0.00 -0.90
C PHE A 28 -4.22 -0.08 -0.94
N ALA A 29 -4.78 -0.82 -1.89
CA ALA A 29 -6.22 -1.04 -1.96
C ALA A 29 -6.74 -1.77 -0.72
N GLY A 30 -6.00 -2.74 -0.20
CA GLY A 30 -6.35 -3.45 1.03
C GLY A 30 -6.36 -2.53 2.25
N ILE A 31 -5.35 -1.68 2.40
CA ILE A 31 -5.30 -0.69 3.48
C ILE A 31 -6.51 0.24 3.42
N LYS A 32 -6.82 0.75 2.24
CA LYS A 32 -7.96 1.63 2.04
C LYS A 32 -9.28 0.94 2.42
N ALA A 33 -9.47 -0.30 1.98
CA ALA A 33 -10.68 -1.07 2.30
C ALA A 33 -10.79 -1.31 3.82
N ALA A 34 -9.69 -1.68 4.49
CA ALA A 34 -9.67 -1.90 5.91
C ALA A 34 -10.04 -0.63 6.69
N MET A 35 -9.46 0.49 6.30
CA MET A 35 -9.73 1.78 6.94
C MET A 35 -11.17 2.24 6.73
N GLN A 36 -11.71 2.10 5.52
CA GLN A 36 -13.09 2.51 5.22
C GLN A 36 -14.11 1.70 6.02
N ASN A 37 -13.84 0.43 6.27
CA ASN A 37 -14.77 -0.43 7.00
C ASN A 37 -14.57 -0.37 8.53
N SER A 38 -13.46 0.15 9.01
CA SER A 38 -13.14 0.18 10.44
C SER A 38 -14.11 1.01 11.26
N LEU A 39 -14.75 2.01 10.64
CA LEU A 39 -15.68 2.90 11.33
C LEU A 39 -17.04 2.25 11.59
N THR A 40 -17.42 1.23 10.84
CA THR A 40 -18.73 0.60 10.92
C THR A 40 -18.68 -0.86 11.37
N ASN A 41 -17.55 -1.53 11.26
CA ASN A 41 -17.38 -2.91 11.65
C ASN A 41 -17.24 -3.06 13.17
N SER A 42 -17.77 -4.17 13.70
CA SER A 42 -17.39 -4.62 15.04
C SER A 42 -15.91 -5.02 15.04
N LEU A 43 -15.31 -5.16 16.22
CA LEU A 43 -13.93 -5.64 16.34
C LEU A 43 -13.76 -7.00 15.68
N SER A 44 -14.68 -7.94 15.92
CA SER A 44 -14.63 -9.28 15.33
C SER A 44 -14.68 -9.21 13.79
N ASP A 45 -15.60 -8.44 13.23
CA ASP A 45 -15.75 -8.31 11.80
C ASP A 45 -14.52 -7.64 11.18
N GLN A 46 -13.97 -6.64 11.85
CA GLN A 46 -12.76 -5.95 11.38
C GLN A 46 -11.57 -6.90 11.34
N LEU A 47 -11.38 -7.71 12.37
CA LEU A 47 -10.28 -8.68 12.41
C LEU A 47 -10.42 -9.73 11.29
N GLN A 48 -11.63 -10.18 11.00
CA GLN A 48 -11.88 -11.12 9.90
C GLN A 48 -11.58 -10.46 8.55
N LEU A 49 -11.98 -9.21 8.36
CA LEU A 49 -11.68 -8.47 7.13
C LEU A 49 -10.17 -8.30 6.94
N GLU A 50 -9.45 -7.89 7.98
CA GLU A 50 -8.00 -7.70 7.91
C GLU A 50 -7.27 -9.00 7.59
N ALA A 51 -7.68 -10.12 8.19
CA ALA A 51 -7.11 -11.43 7.90
C ALA A 51 -7.33 -11.82 6.43
N LYS A 52 -8.51 -11.55 5.88
CA LYS A 52 -8.85 -11.82 4.48
C LYS A 52 -8.02 -10.97 3.53
N LEU A 53 -7.87 -9.68 3.83
CA LEU A 53 -7.05 -8.76 3.03
C LEU A 53 -5.58 -9.14 3.09
N GLN A 54 -5.09 -9.54 4.25
CA GLN A 54 -3.70 -9.99 4.42
C GLN A 54 -3.43 -11.24 3.57
N LYS A 55 -4.34 -12.19 3.57
CA LYS A 55 -4.23 -13.40 2.76
C LYS A 55 -4.19 -13.06 1.27
N LYS A 56 -5.06 -12.15 0.83
CA LYS A 56 -5.08 -11.69 -0.56
C LYS A 56 -3.75 -11.06 -0.96
N CYS A 57 -3.21 -10.17 -0.14
CA CYS A 57 -1.92 -9.54 -0.40
C CYS A 57 -0.78 -10.55 -0.43
N GLY A 58 -0.79 -11.53 0.48
CA GLY A 58 0.24 -12.57 0.56
C GLY A 58 0.31 -13.48 -0.66
N ASN A 59 -0.75 -13.54 -1.45
CA ASN A 59 -0.81 -14.33 -2.67
C ASN A 59 -0.47 -13.53 -3.93
N THR A 60 -0.05 -12.27 -3.79
CA THR A 60 0.30 -11.43 -4.93
C THR A 60 1.74 -11.62 -5.38
N ARG A 61 2.00 -11.31 -6.66
CA ARG A 61 3.36 -11.23 -7.19
C ARG A 61 4.17 -10.17 -6.44
N ASP A 62 3.56 -9.03 -6.13
CA ASP A 62 4.24 -7.92 -5.46
C ASP A 62 4.70 -8.28 -4.05
N PHE A 63 3.96 -9.12 -3.33
CA PHE A 63 4.41 -9.63 -2.05
C PHE A 63 5.71 -10.41 -2.19
N LYS A 64 5.78 -11.32 -3.17
CA LYS A 64 6.99 -12.09 -3.44
C LYS A 64 8.14 -11.19 -3.85
N GLU A 65 7.87 -10.21 -4.70
CA GLU A 65 8.87 -9.24 -5.12
C GLU A 65 9.43 -8.46 -3.92
N GLY A 66 8.56 -8.01 -3.03
CA GLY A 66 8.99 -7.30 -1.82
C GLY A 66 9.91 -8.13 -0.95
N VAL A 67 9.58 -9.41 -0.74
CA VAL A 67 10.40 -10.34 0.03
C VAL A 67 11.76 -10.57 -0.63
N ILE A 68 11.77 -10.85 -1.94
CA ILE A 68 12.99 -11.08 -2.69
C ILE A 68 13.88 -9.85 -2.69
N ALA A 69 13.30 -8.69 -2.95
CA ALA A 69 14.03 -7.42 -2.95
C ALA A 69 14.67 -7.12 -1.59
N PHE A 70 13.95 -7.41 -0.51
CA PHE A 70 14.48 -7.24 0.85
C PHE A 70 15.70 -8.13 1.09
N HIS A 71 15.63 -9.41 0.69
CA HIS A 71 16.76 -10.33 0.83
C HIS A 71 17.95 -9.95 -0.05
N GLU A 72 17.69 -9.42 -1.24
CA GLU A 72 18.73 -8.98 -2.16
C GLU A 72 19.23 -7.57 -1.89
N LYS A 73 18.65 -6.88 -0.92
CA LYS A 73 19.00 -5.50 -0.53
C LYS A 73 18.92 -4.52 -1.71
N ARG A 74 17.86 -4.65 -2.51
CA ARG A 74 17.57 -3.76 -3.63
C ARG A 74 16.17 -3.17 -3.50
N ASN A 75 15.89 -2.15 -4.28
CA ASN A 75 14.55 -1.58 -4.34
C ASN A 75 13.62 -2.55 -5.08
N PRO A 76 12.41 -2.82 -4.55
CA PRO A 76 11.46 -3.68 -5.23
C PRO A 76 10.88 -3.00 -6.47
N LYS A 77 10.51 -3.81 -7.46
CA LYS A 77 9.83 -3.36 -8.68
C LYS A 77 8.41 -3.93 -8.67
N PHE A 78 7.49 -3.17 -8.15
CA PHE A 78 6.08 -3.57 -8.05
C PHE A 78 5.34 -3.38 -9.37
N GLU A 79 4.39 -4.27 -9.65
CA GLU A 79 3.59 -4.25 -10.87
C GLU A 79 2.09 -4.08 -10.59
N GLY A 80 1.65 -4.03 -9.32
CA GLY A 80 0.25 -3.88 -8.94
C GLY A 80 -0.53 -5.18 -9.02
N ARG A 81 0.14 -6.32 -8.90
CA ARG A 81 -0.50 -7.64 -8.96
C ARG A 81 0.20 -8.69 -8.12
#